data_5614f5138531196b475b5ed8994c47fc
#
_entry.id   5614f5138531196b475b5ed8994c47fc
#
_cell.length_a   1.000
_cell.length_b   1.000
_cell.length_c   1.000
_cell.angle_alpha   90.00
_cell.angle_beta   90.00
_cell.angle_gamma   90.00
#
_symmetry.space_group_name_H-M   'P 1'
#
loop_
_entity.id
_entity.type
_entity.pdbx_description
1 polymer ?
#
loop_
_entity_poly.entity_id
_entity_poly.type
_entity_poly.pdbx_seq_one_letter_code
_entity_poly.pdbx_strand_id
1 'polypeptide(L)'
;RMNVVISRNEEWEAPTGTVAAKSLPEALVKAEAQAELEGGDEVMIIGGGQIYAEALPMVDRMYITQVHAEVDGDAFFPEVNWDEWEEIGREDFSASDNNPYDYSFVVYQRQA
;
A
#
# COMPACT_ATOMS: atom_id res chain seq x y z
N ARG A 1 -1.02 -5.45 -15.31
CA ARG A 1 -1.85 -4.64 -14.40
C ARG A 1 -1.68 -3.15 -14.67
N MET A 2 -2.75 -2.42 -14.49
CA MET A 2 -2.73 -0.98 -14.61
C MET A 2 -2.08 -0.36 -13.37
N ASN A 3 -1.16 0.57 -13.60
CA ASN A 3 -0.55 1.34 -12.53
C ASN A 3 -1.05 2.77 -12.62
N VAL A 4 -1.58 3.29 -11.53
CA VAL A 4 -2.05 4.66 -11.43
C VAL A 4 -1.09 5.43 -10.53
N VAL A 5 -0.56 6.54 -11.02
CA VAL A 5 0.39 7.37 -10.29
C VAL A 5 -0.26 8.70 -9.94
N ILE A 6 -0.22 9.06 -8.67
CA ILE A 6 -0.77 10.33 -8.19
C ILE A 6 0.32 11.40 -8.25
N SER A 7 0.09 12.44 -9.01
CA SER A 7 1.02 13.56 -9.14
C SER A 7 0.25 14.88 -9.16
N ARG A 8 0.71 15.83 -8.36
CA ARG A 8 0.16 17.18 -8.34
C ARG A 8 0.85 18.09 -9.36
N ASN A 9 1.92 17.59 -9.99
CA ASN A 9 2.65 18.34 -11.02
C ASN A 9 1.96 18.16 -12.36
N GLU A 10 1.32 19.22 -12.86
CA GLU A 10 0.60 19.19 -14.13
C GLU A 10 1.51 19.01 -15.35
N GLU A 11 2.79 19.35 -15.21
CA GLU A 11 3.78 19.18 -16.28
C GLU A 11 4.37 17.77 -16.33
N TRP A 12 4.09 16.95 -15.30
CA TRP A 12 4.58 15.58 -15.26
C TRP A 12 3.76 14.69 -16.20
N GLU A 13 4.46 13.95 -17.04
CA GLU A 13 3.84 12.99 -17.96
C GLU A 13 4.03 11.57 -17.43
N ALA A 14 2.94 10.80 -17.42
CA ALA A 14 2.98 9.41 -16.99
C ALA A 14 3.80 8.56 -17.97
N PRO A 15 4.72 7.72 -17.47
CA PRO A 15 5.41 6.76 -18.34
C PRO A 15 4.43 5.84 -19.06
N THR A 16 4.86 5.30 -20.19
CA THR A 16 4.08 4.34 -20.95
C THR A 16 3.66 3.17 -20.06
N GLY A 17 2.39 2.81 -20.10
CA GLY A 17 1.84 1.74 -19.27
C GLY A 17 1.31 2.19 -17.92
N THR A 18 1.40 3.49 -17.62
CA THR A 18 0.83 4.05 -16.40
C THR A 18 -0.24 5.08 -16.71
N VAL A 19 -1.06 5.39 -15.71
CA VAL A 19 -2.11 6.41 -15.80
C VAL A 19 -1.87 7.44 -14.71
N ALA A 20 -1.96 8.71 -15.04
CA ALA A 20 -1.80 9.78 -14.07
C ALA A 20 -3.13 10.13 -13.41
N ALA A 21 -3.10 10.47 -12.13
CA ALA A 21 -4.21 11.02 -11.39
C ALA A 21 -3.71 12.18 -10.54
N LYS A 22 -4.55 13.14 -10.25
CA LYS A 22 -4.18 14.32 -9.46
C LYS A 22 -4.41 14.16 -7.98
N SER A 23 -5.22 13.18 -7.59
CA SER A 23 -5.58 12.94 -6.20
C SER A 23 -5.86 11.47 -5.97
N LEU A 24 -5.89 11.06 -4.69
CA LEU A 24 -6.24 9.70 -4.33
C LEU A 24 -7.67 9.33 -4.75
N PRO A 25 -8.72 10.16 -4.52
CA PRO A 25 -10.05 9.83 -5.00
C PRO A 25 -10.12 9.59 -6.50
N GLU A 26 -9.45 10.41 -7.30
CA GLU A 26 -9.39 10.23 -8.75
C GLU A 26 -8.69 8.92 -9.12
N ALA A 27 -7.57 8.61 -8.44
CA ALA A 27 -6.82 7.38 -8.67
C ALA A 27 -7.68 6.15 -8.35
N LEU A 28 -8.43 6.18 -7.26
CA LEU A 28 -9.30 5.07 -6.86
C LEU A 28 -10.42 4.83 -7.87
N VAL A 29 -11.03 5.89 -8.39
CA VAL A 29 -12.06 5.76 -9.42
C VAL A 29 -11.50 5.06 -10.66
N LYS A 30 -10.31 5.46 -11.11
CA LYS A 30 -9.67 4.85 -12.28
C LYS A 30 -9.27 3.41 -12.03
N ALA A 31 -8.70 3.12 -10.86
CA ALA A 31 -8.26 1.78 -10.50
C ALA A 31 -9.43 0.82 -10.30
N GLU A 32 -10.50 1.26 -9.65
CA GLU A 32 -11.70 0.45 -9.45
C GLU A 32 -12.39 0.12 -10.75
N ALA A 33 -12.47 1.09 -11.67
CA ALA A 33 -13.03 0.86 -13.00
C ALA A 33 -12.23 -0.20 -13.77
N GLN A 34 -10.90 -0.13 -13.70
CA GLN A 34 -10.03 -1.10 -14.37
C GLN A 34 -10.14 -2.49 -13.73
N ALA A 35 -10.18 -2.56 -12.39
CA ALA A 35 -10.35 -3.82 -11.68
C ALA A 35 -11.66 -4.51 -12.08
N GLU A 36 -12.74 -3.74 -12.18
CA GLU A 36 -14.05 -4.24 -12.59
C GLU A 36 -14.00 -4.80 -14.03
N LEU A 37 -13.33 -4.08 -14.96
CA LEU A 37 -13.17 -4.53 -16.34
C LEU A 37 -12.39 -5.83 -16.43
N GLU A 38 -11.42 -6.05 -15.55
CA GLU A 38 -10.60 -7.25 -15.51
C GLU A 38 -11.22 -8.39 -14.69
N GLY A 39 -12.40 -8.15 -14.10
CA GLY A 39 -13.08 -9.14 -13.26
C GLY A 39 -12.48 -9.28 -11.87
N GLY A 40 -11.67 -8.29 -11.45
CA GLY A 40 -11.06 -8.28 -10.13
C GLY A 40 -11.93 -7.57 -9.11
N ASP A 41 -11.67 -7.86 -7.84
CA ASP A 41 -12.38 -7.25 -6.71
C ASP A 41 -11.44 -6.52 -5.75
N GLU A 42 -10.18 -6.34 -6.14
CA GLU A 42 -9.15 -5.79 -5.26
C GLU A 42 -8.34 -4.71 -5.98
N VAL A 43 -8.12 -3.60 -5.26
CA VAL A 43 -7.24 -2.51 -5.67
C VAL A 43 -6.14 -2.39 -4.63
N MET A 44 -4.88 -2.37 -5.08
CA MET A 44 -3.70 -2.31 -4.22
C MET A 44 -3.13 -0.90 -4.17
N ILE A 45 -2.83 -0.43 -2.96
CA ILE A 45 -2.17 0.85 -2.71
C ILE A 45 -0.76 0.56 -2.21
N ILE A 46 0.24 0.99 -2.96
CA ILE A 46 1.64 0.60 -2.71
C ILE A 46 2.56 1.77 -2.32
N GLY A 47 2.01 2.87 -1.91
CA GLY A 47 2.80 3.95 -1.32
C GLY A 47 2.70 5.26 -2.07
N GLY A 48 3.44 6.23 -1.70
CA GLY A 48 4.31 6.28 -0.50
C GLY A 48 3.59 6.68 0.81
N GLY A 49 4.35 7.12 1.79
CA GLY A 49 3.84 7.39 3.14
C GLY A 49 2.67 8.35 3.20
N GLN A 50 2.70 9.42 2.40
CA GLN A 50 1.62 10.39 2.35
C GLN A 50 0.34 9.78 1.77
N ILE A 51 0.47 8.93 0.75
CA ILE A 51 -0.68 8.22 0.16
C ILE A 51 -1.22 7.20 1.15
N TYR A 52 -0.37 6.49 1.89
CA TYR A 52 -0.83 5.57 2.94
C TYR A 52 -1.61 6.30 4.02
N ALA A 53 -1.18 7.49 4.44
CA ALA A 53 -1.88 8.27 5.45
C ALA A 53 -3.29 8.66 4.98
N GLU A 54 -3.43 9.07 3.71
CA GLU A 54 -4.73 9.41 3.13
C GLU A 54 -5.62 8.19 2.93
N ALA A 55 -5.04 7.04 2.58
CA ALA A 55 -5.78 5.83 2.23
C ALA A 55 -6.20 5.01 3.45
N LEU A 56 -5.45 5.09 4.54
CA LEU A 56 -5.66 4.22 5.70
C LEU A 56 -7.11 4.19 6.21
N PRO A 57 -7.83 5.33 6.30
CA PRO A 57 -9.23 5.30 6.73
C PRO A 57 -10.18 4.58 5.76
N MET A 58 -9.77 4.37 4.53
CA MET A 58 -10.62 3.80 3.47
C MET A 58 -10.31 2.35 3.15
N VAL A 59 -9.14 1.84 3.51
CA VAL A 59 -8.76 0.47 3.15
C VAL A 59 -9.33 -0.54 4.12
N ASP A 60 -9.62 -1.74 3.62
CA ASP A 60 -10.21 -2.83 4.41
C ASP A 60 -9.14 -3.80 4.90
N ARG A 61 -7.99 -3.85 4.25
CA ARG A 61 -6.95 -4.82 4.54
C ARG A 61 -5.56 -4.21 4.33
N MET A 62 -4.64 -4.57 5.20
CA MET A 62 -3.24 -4.20 5.09
C MET A 62 -2.36 -5.44 4.96
N TYR A 63 -1.44 -5.43 3.99
CA TYR A 63 -0.40 -6.43 3.86
C TYR A 63 0.91 -5.75 4.26
N ILE A 64 1.45 -6.13 5.40
CA ILE A 64 2.61 -5.46 5.98
C ILE A 64 3.79 -6.40 6.08
N THR A 65 4.95 -5.93 5.63
CA THR A 65 6.22 -6.59 5.91
C THR A 65 6.86 -5.89 7.10
N GLN A 66 6.96 -6.59 8.22
CA GLN A 66 7.64 -6.07 9.41
C GLN A 66 9.08 -6.53 9.41
N VAL A 67 10.01 -5.59 9.39
CA VAL A 67 11.43 -5.89 9.53
C VAL A 67 11.78 -5.73 11.01
N HIS A 68 12.34 -6.79 11.61
CA HIS A 68 12.65 -6.81 13.04
C HIS A 68 14.00 -6.15 13.33
N ALA A 69 14.06 -4.85 13.04
CA ALA A 69 15.24 -4.03 13.26
C ALA A 69 14.86 -2.55 13.28
N GLU A 70 15.67 -1.74 13.95
CA GLU A 70 15.57 -0.30 13.82
C GLU A 70 16.39 0.11 12.61
N VAL A 71 15.76 0.80 11.66
CA VAL A 71 16.39 1.26 10.45
C VAL A 71 16.15 2.75 10.32
N ASP A 72 17.22 3.52 10.13
CA ASP A 72 17.09 4.94 9.86
C ASP A 72 16.54 5.15 8.45
N GLY A 73 15.57 6.02 8.32
CA GLY A 73 14.97 6.33 7.03
C GLY A 73 14.27 7.67 7.06
N ASP A 74 13.99 8.21 5.88
CA ASP A 74 13.31 9.48 5.69
C ASP A 74 11.86 9.34 5.22
N ALA A 75 11.37 8.11 5.07
CA ALA A 75 9.99 7.80 4.73
C ALA A 75 9.40 6.87 5.80
N PHE A 76 8.26 7.23 6.33
CA PHE A 76 7.64 6.50 7.42
C PHE A 76 6.22 6.09 7.07
N PHE A 77 5.81 4.90 7.56
CA PHE A 77 4.42 4.48 7.50
C PHE A 77 3.60 5.34 8.46
N PRO A 78 2.35 5.69 8.13
CA PRO A 78 1.53 6.50 9.01
C PRO A 78 1.22 5.80 10.33
N GLU A 79 0.85 6.59 11.34
CA GLU A 79 0.43 6.08 12.63
C GLU A 79 -0.88 5.30 12.48
N VAL A 80 -0.96 4.13 13.08
CA VAL A 80 -2.11 3.23 12.96
C VAL A 80 -2.77 3.03 14.31
N ASN A 81 -4.09 3.16 14.36
CA ASN A 81 -4.86 2.75 15.54
C ASN A 81 -5.12 1.24 15.47
N TRP A 82 -4.25 0.47 16.09
CA TRP A 82 -4.29 -0.99 16.02
C TRP A 82 -5.54 -1.61 16.63
N ASP A 83 -6.28 -0.89 17.44
CA ASP A 83 -7.55 -1.37 17.99
C ASP A 83 -8.62 -1.57 16.90
N GLU A 84 -8.45 -0.91 15.75
CA GLU A 84 -9.36 -1.03 14.62
C GLU A 84 -9.02 -2.21 13.69
N TRP A 85 -7.90 -2.89 13.92
CA TRP A 85 -7.38 -3.91 13.02
C TRP A 85 -7.20 -5.26 13.70
N GLU A 86 -7.50 -6.34 12.96
CA GLU A 86 -7.31 -7.70 13.41
C GLU A 86 -6.24 -8.38 12.56
N GLU A 87 -5.26 -9.02 13.20
CA GLU A 87 -4.29 -9.83 12.48
C GLU A 87 -4.97 -11.14 12.04
N ILE A 88 -5.06 -11.36 10.73
CA ILE A 88 -5.70 -12.53 10.16
C ILE A 88 -4.72 -13.52 9.53
N GLY A 89 -3.47 -13.13 9.37
CA GLY A 89 -2.43 -13.99 8.82
C GLY A 89 -1.05 -13.49 9.21
N ARG A 90 -0.14 -14.43 9.40
CA ARG A 90 1.25 -14.09 9.74
C ARG A 90 2.19 -15.19 9.26
N GLU A 91 3.30 -14.78 8.69
CA GLU A 91 4.37 -15.68 8.29
C GLU A 91 5.70 -15.05 8.68
N ASP A 92 6.47 -15.75 9.50
CA ASP A 92 7.75 -15.27 10.02
C ASP A 92 8.91 -15.89 9.25
N PHE A 93 9.91 -15.08 8.96
CA PHE A 93 11.12 -15.48 8.23
C PHE A 93 12.35 -15.07 9.01
N SER A 94 13.35 -15.94 9.03
CA SER A 94 14.63 -15.66 9.67
C SER A 94 15.57 -14.95 8.71
N ALA A 95 16.52 -14.18 9.27
CA ALA A 95 17.59 -13.56 8.51
C ALA A 95 18.38 -14.62 7.72
N SER A 96 18.86 -14.22 6.56
CA SER A 96 19.65 -15.08 5.66
C SER A 96 20.78 -14.27 5.04
N ASP A 97 21.61 -14.93 4.21
CA ASP A 97 22.71 -14.25 3.53
C ASP A 97 22.24 -13.11 2.63
N ASN A 98 21.03 -13.21 2.07
CA ASN A 98 20.46 -12.19 1.20
C ASN A 98 19.62 -11.15 1.96
N ASN A 99 19.28 -11.43 3.20
CA ASN A 99 18.49 -10.54 4.03
C ASN A 99 19.02 -10.57 5.48
N PRO A 100 19.69 -9.50 5.92
CA PRO A 100 20.36 -9.50 7.23
C PRO A 100 19.41 -9.41 8.43
N TYR A 101 18.11 -9.21 8.20
CA TYR A 101 17.15 -9.04 9.29
C TYR A 101 16.08 -10.13 9.26
N ASP A 102 15.62 -10.53 10.45
CA ASP A 102 14.38 -11.29 10.56
C ASP A 102 13.22 -10.40 10.10
N TYR A 103 12.22 -11.00 9.48
CA TYR A 103 11.07 -10.25 9.02
C TYR A 103 9.81 -11.11 9.05
N SER A 104 8.66 -10.44 9.00
CA SER A 104 7.36 -11.11 9.02
C SER A 104 6.44 -10.47 7.98
N PHE A 105 5.69 -11.30 7.28
CA PHE A 105 4.56 -10.84 6.48
C PHE A 105 3.31 -10.98 7.32
N VAL A 106 2.60 -9.88 7.52
CA VAL A 106 1.41 -9.86 8.37
C VAL A 106 0.26 -9.26 7.60
N VAL A 107 -0.89 -9.89 7.69
CA VAL A 107 -2.13 -9.39 7.07
C VAL A 107 -3.07 -8.96 8.18
N TYR A 108 -3.52 -7.72 8.10
CA TYR A 108 -4.49 -7.15 9.03
C TYR A 108 -5.77 -6.83 8.28
N GLN A 109 -6.89 -7.07 8.91
CA GLN A 109 -8.20 -6.71 8.38
C GLN A 109 -8.89 -5.76 9.34
N ARG A 110 -9.59 -4.75 8.79
CA ARG A 110 -10.34 -3.80 9.59
C ARG A 110 -11.47 -4.52 10.32
N GLN A 111 -11.58 -4.26 11.60
CA GLN A 111 -12.68 -4.79 12.42
C GLN A 111 -13.98 -4.04 12.09
N ALA A 112 -15.04 -4.79 11.98
CA ALA A 112 -16.37 -4.22 11.72
C ALA A 112 -16.93 -3.52 12.97
#